data_b17e94543f4ad1483aaf05e79501eb19
#
_entry.id   b17e94543f4ad1483aaf05e79501eb19
#
_cell.length_a   1.000
_cell.length_b   1.000
_cell.length_c   1.000
_cell.angle_alpha   90.00
_cell.angle_beta   90.00
_cell.angle_gamma   90.00
#
_symmetry.space_group_name_H-M   'P 1'
#
loop_
_entity.id
_entity.type
_entity.pdbx_description
1 polymer ?
#
loop_
_entity_poly.entity_id
_entity_poly.type
_entity_poly.pdbx_seq_one_letter_code
_entity_poly.pdbx_strand_id
1 'polypeptide(L)'
;GDDNKYFEKIGKTITDITNEIPFEIPATWQWVRLDDICSYIQRGKSPKYSPIKKYPVIAQKCNQWAGFCIDKAQFIDPNSLPSYAEERLLQDGDLMWNSTGLGTLGRMAIYKSALNPYELAVADSHVTVIRPLKAYVLSQYLYYYFASDTVQSVIEDKSAGSTKQKELSTTTVKNYLVPIPPYRKQQRIVEKIKTVTSIMRG
;
A
#
# COMPACT_ATOMS: atom_id res chain seq x y z
N GLY A 1 -11.02 -30.87 2.26
CA GLY A 1 -11.04 -31.43 0.92
C GLY A 1 -9.61 -31.63 0.45
N ASP A 2 -9.34 -32.76 -0.11
CA ASP A 2 -8.00 -33.30 -0.36
C ASP A 2 -7.24 -32.73 -1.56
N ASP A 3 -7.65 -31.56 -2.10
CA ASP A 3 -7.12 -31.13 -3.39
C ASP A 3 -6.26 -29.85 -3.38
N ASN A 4 -5.96 -29.26 -2.21
CA ASN A 4 -5.20 -27.99 -2.11
C ASN A 4 -5.73 -26.88 -3.04
N LYS A 5 -7.06 -26.85 -3.29
CA LYS A 5 -7.70 -25.86 -4.15
C LYS A 5 -8.26 -24.69 -3.33
N TYR A 6 -8.10 -23.51 -3.87
CA TYR A 6 -8.63 -22.29 -3.29
C TYR A 6 -9.76 -21.74 -4.16
N PHE A 7 -10.87 -21.41 -3.51
CA PHE A 7 -12.05 -20.88 -4.20
C PHE A 7 -12.46 -19.55 -3.57
N GLU A 8 -12.71 -18.58 -4.42
CA GLU A 8 -13.31 -17.31 -4.04
C GLU A 8 -14.81 -17.35 -4.30
N LYS A 9 -15.62 -16.94 -3.32
CA LYS A 9 -17.07 -16.87 -3.45
C LYS A 9 -17.54 -15.42 -3.35
N ILE A 10 -18.08 -14.89 -4.43
CA ILE A 10 -18.68 -13.56 -4.49
C ILE A 10 -20.18 -13.72 -4.81
N GLY A 11 -21.03 -13.48 -3.83
CA GLY A 11 -22.47 -13.72 -3.97
C GLY A 11 -22.77 -15.20 -4.26
N LYS A 12 -23.27 -15.50 -5.47
CA LYS A 12 -23.55 -16.87 -5.94
C LYS A 12 -22.44 -17.45 -6.83
N THR A 13 -21.47 -16.64 -7.21
CA THR A 13 -20.37 -17.04 -8.10
C THR A 13 -19.24 -17.64 -7.27
N ILE A 14 -18.75 -18.82 -7.70
CA ILE A 14 -17.57 -19.48 -7.12
C ILE A 14 -16.52 -19.56 -8.22
N THR A 15 -15.32 -19.02 -7.95
CA THR A 15 -14.20 -19.00 -8.89
C THR A 15 -13.03 -19.77 -8.29
N ASP A 16 -12.40 -20.64 -9.06
CA ASP A 16 -11.14 -21.27 -8.67
C ASP A 16 -10.01 -20.25 -8.81
N ILE A 17 -9.36 -19.93 -7.69
CA ILE A 17 -8.24 -18.97 -7.61
C ILE A 17 -6.92 -19.66 -7.26
N THR A 18 -6.86 -20.98 -7.35
CA THR A 18 -5.69 -21.77 -6.94
C THR A 18 -4.41 -21.28 -7.63
N ASN A 19 -4.48 -20.92 -8.91
CA ASN A 19 -3.35 -20.42 -9.66
C ASN A 19 -2.91 -18.98 -9.29
N GLU A 20 -3.72 -18.27 -8.52
CA GLU A 20 -3.37 -16.93 -8.01
C GLU A 20 -2.65 -16.99 -6.65
N ILE A 21 -2.70 -18.15 -5.98
CA ILE A 21 -2.15 -18.34 -4.64
C ILE A 21 -0.64 -18.52 -4.71
N PRO A 22 0.17 -17.60 -4.14
CA PRO A 22 1.63 -17.68 -4.28
C PRO A 22 2.30 -18.74 -3.38
N PHE A 23 1.63 -19.13 -2.28
CA PHE A 23 2.13 -20.14 -1.33
C PHE A 23 1.01 -20.63 -0.41
N GLU A 24 1.22 -21.77 0.23
CA GLU A 24 0.28 -22.31 1.21
C GLU A 24 0.31 -21.52 2.52
N ILE A 25 -0.85 -21.39 3.16
CA ILE A 25 -1.01 -20.73 4.46
C ILE A 25 -1.59 -21.68 5.50
N PRO A 26 -1.33 -21.46 6.80
CA PRO A 26 -1.96 -22.24 7.87
C PRO A 26 -3.49 -22.17 7.79
N ALA A 27 -4.17 -23.23 8.18
CA ALA A 27 -5.64 -23.34 8.17
C ALA A 27 -6.37 -22.22 8.96
N THR A 28 -5.67 -21.57 9.89
CA THR A 28 -6.18 -20.42 10.67
C THR A 28 -6.04 -19.08 9.96
N TRP A 29 -5.43 -19.04 8.77
CA TRP A 29 -5.26 -17.85 7.96
C TRP A 29 -6.23 -17.89 6.79
N GLN A 30 -6.46 -16.73 6.18
CA GLN A 30 -7.30 -16.61 4.98
C GLN A 30 -6.63 -15.75 3.93
N TRP A 31 -6.76 -16.15 2.67
CA TRP A 31 -6.49 -15.28 1.54
C TRP A 31 -7.69 -14.37 1.33
N VAL A 32 -7.46 -13.06 1.26
CA VAL A 32 -8.50 -12.06 1.01
C VAL A 32 -8.04 -11.08 -0.06
N ARG A 33 -8.96 -10.46 -0.78
CA ARG A 33 -8.62 -9.34 -1.67
C ARG A 33 -8.32 -8.10 -0.82
N LEU A 34 -7.37 -7.30 -1.27
CA LEU A 34 -6.97 -6.10 -0.54
C LEU A 34 -8.15 -5.13 -0.36
N ASP A 35 -9.05 -5.04 -1.35
CA ASP A 35 -10.24 -4.18 -1.29
C ASP A 35 -11.16 -4.56 -0.12
N ASP A 36 -11.26 -5.85 0.23
CA ASP A 36 -12.13 -6.34 1.30
C ASP A 36 -11.68 -5.92 2.71
N ILE A 37 -10.41 -5.55 2.86
CA ILE A 37 -9.81 -5.18 4.15
C ILE A 37 -9.37 -3.71 4.23
N CYS A 38 -9.79 -2.91 3.28
CA CYS A 38 -9.45 -1.48 3.19
C CYS A 38 -10.71 -0.62 3.06
N SER A 39 -10.70 0.54 3.69
CA SER A 39 -11.76 1.53 3.54
C SER A 39 -11.54 2.47 2.36
N TYR A 40 -10.31 2.52 1.83
CA TYR A 40 -9.93 3.42 0.75
C TYR A 40 -8.74 2.85 -0.02
N ILE A 41 -8.88 2.75 -1.34
CA ILE A 41 -7.79 2.43 -2.26
C ILE A 41 -7.97 3.29 -3.50
N GLN A 42 -7.18 4.36 -3.61
CA GLN A 42 -7.23 5.25 -4.78
C GLN A 42 -5.86 5.89 -5.04
N ARG A 43 -5.60 6.19 -6.29
CA ARG A 43 -4.46 7.03 -6.68
C ARG A 43 -4.68 8.46 -6.21
N GLY A 44 -3.60 9.11 -5.86
CA GLY A 44 -3.59 10.54 -5.61
C GLY A 44 -4.03 11.34 -6.85
N LYS A 45 -4.00 12.64 -6.74
CA LYS A 45 -4.40 13.58 -7.78
C LYS A 45 -3.19 14.31 -8.31
N SER A 46 -3.16 14.61 -9.61
CA SER A 46 -2.14 15.48 -10.20
C SER A 46 -2.17 16.84 -9.52
N PRO A 47 -1.09 17.27 -8.86
CA PRO A 47 -1.10 18.48 -8.05
C PRO A 47 -0.89 19.72 -8.92
N LYS A 48 -1.49 20.83 -8.49
CA LYS A 48 -1.03 22.16 -8.87
C LYS A 48 0.02 22.59 -7.86
N TYR A 49 1.27 22.62 -8.29
CA TYR A 49 2.40 22.94 -7.40
C TYR A 49 2.49 24.43 -7.05
N SER A 50 3.02 24.70 -5.86
CA SER A 50 3.27 26.06 -5.35
C SER A 50 4.56 26.09 -4.53
N PRO A 51 5.27 27.24 -4.51
CA PRO A 51 6.39 27.44 -3.60
C PRO A 51 5.97 27.65 -2.14
N ILE A 52 4.66 27.84 -1.89
CA ILE A 52 4.12 28.04 -0.53
C ILE A 52 4.14 26.71 0.21
N LYS A 53 4.98 26.62 1.24
CA LYS A 53 5.18 25.40 2.05
C LYS A 53 4.07 25.24 3.09
N LYS A 54 2.83 24.96 2.65
CA LYS A 54 1.69 24.77 3.55
C LYS A 54 1.14 23.33 3.51
N TYR A 55 0.82 22.82 2.34
CA TYR A 55 0.20 21.51 2.17
C TYR A 55 1.09 20.62 1.31
N PRO A 56 1.85 19.70 1.94
CA PRO A 56 2.75 18.82 1.20
C PRO A 56 1.99 17.82 0.33
N VAL A 57 2.56 17.53 -0.82
CA VAL A 57 2.15 16.46 -1.72
C VAL A 57 3.20 15.35 -1.68
N ILE A 58 2.74 14.16 -1.30
CA ILE A 58 3.58 12.99 -1.18
C ILE A 58 3.67 12.32 -2.54
N ALA A 59 4.82 12.48 -3.17
CA ALA A 59 5.17 11.86 -4.44
C ALA A 59 6.07 10.63 -4.23
N GLN A 60 6.36 9.90 -5.30
CA GLN A 60 7.17 8.68 -5.27
C GLN A 60 8.49 8.83 -4.51
N LYS A 61 9.17 9.98 -4.63
CA LYS A 61 10.43 10.26 -3.95
C LYS A 61 10.33 10.34 -2.43
N CYS A 62 9.12 10.57 -1.89
CA CYS A 62 8.88 10.57 -0.45
C CYS A 62 8.77 9.16 0.13
N ASN A 63 8.47 8.16 -0.71
CA ASN A 63 8.35 6.77 -0.32
C ASN A 63 9.68 6.06 -0.53
N GLN A 64 10.36 5.76 0.57
CA GLN A 64 11.66 5.09 0.58
C GLN A 64 11.53 3.76 1.34
N TRP A 65 12.36 2.77 1.01
CA TRP A 65 12.40 1.52 1.78
C TRP A 65 12.83 1.73 3.24
N ALA A 66 13.54 2.81 3.51
CA ALA A 66 13.86 3.24 4.87
C ALA A 66 12.68 3.88 5.61
N GLY A 67 11.57 4.19 4.91
CA GLY A 67 10.37 4.79 5.46
C GLY A 67 9.92 6.05 4.73
N PHE A 68 8.94 6.72 5.28
CA PHE A 68 8.40 7.98 4.80
C PHE A 68 9.36 9.15 5.05
N CYS A 69 9.58 9.99 4.03
CA CYS A 69 10.47 11.14 4.08
C CYS A 69 9.73 12.40 3.61
N ILE A 70 9.31 13.24 4.56
CA ILE A 70 8.58 14.49 4.28
C ILE A 70 9.47 15.55 3.62
N ASP A 71 10.77 15.56 3.88
CA ASP A 71 11.70 16.57 3.36
C ASP A 71 11.81 16.56 1.83
N LYS A 72 11.40 15.46 1.21
CA LYS A 72 11.34 15.32 -0.25
C LYS A 72 10.01 15.77 -0.85
N ALA A 73 9.04 16.20 -0.03
CA ALA A 73 7.75 16.63 -0.52
C ALA A 73 7.85 17.97 -1.25
N GLN A 74 7.00 18.13 -2.25
CA GLN A 74 6.64 19.42 -2.84
C GLN A 74 5.31 19.85 -2.22
N PHE A 75 4.78 21.00 -2.61
CA PHE A 75 3.58 21.56 -2.01
C PHE A 75 2.55 21.90 -3.09
N ILE A 76 1.28 21.72 -2.76
CA ILE A 76 0.17 22.16 -3.62
C ILE A 76 -0.10 23.65 -3.40
N ASP A 77 -0.65 24.30 -4.43
CA ASP A 77 -1.25 25.62 -4.31
C ASP A 77 -2.37 25.56 -3.25
N PRO A 78 -2.28 26.36 -2.16
CA PRO A 78 -3.31 26.36 -1.12
C PRO A 78 -4.73 26.58 -1.64
N ASN A 79 -4.88 27.36 -2.72
CA ASN A 79 -6.18 27.60 -3.36
C ASN A 79 -6.75 26.35 -4.06
N SER A 80 -5.91 25.34 -4.32
CA SER A 80 -6.37 24.09 -4.92
C SER A 80 -6.90 23.09 -3.89
N LEU A 81 -6.67 23.30 -2.59
CA LEU A 81 -7.09 22.38 -1.52
C LEU A 81 -8.59 22.06 -1.55
N PRO A 82 -9.53 23.00 -1.78
CA PRO A 82 -10.95 22.69 -1.85
C PRO A 82 -11.34 21.69 -2.97
N SER A 83 -10.43 21.45 -3.93
CA SER A 83 -10.64 20.45 -4.98
C SER A 83 -10.31 19.02 -4.54
N TYR A 84 -9.76 18.84 -3.33
CA TYR A 84 -9.50 17.55 -2.71
C TYR A 84 -10.66 17.21 -1.78
N ALA A 85 -11.31 16.08 -2.02
CA ALA A 85 -12.28 15.55 -1.07
C ALA A 85 -11.56 15.14 0.23
N GLU A 86 -12.23 15.23 1.37
CA GLU A 86 -11.67 14.94 2.69
C GLU A 86 -11.01 13.55 2.76
N GLU A 87 -11.61 12.56 2.12
CA GLU A 87 -11.09 11.19 2.04
C GLU A 87 -9.71 11.09 1.38
N ARG A 88 -9.32 12.09 0.54
CA ARG A 88 -8.01 12.17 -0.12
C ARG A 88 -6.91 12.72 0.76
N LEU A 89 -7.26 13.29 1.91
CA LEU A 89 -6.28 13.71 2.90
C LEU A 89 -5.64 12.48 3.54
N LEU A 90 -4.31 12.46 3.61
CA LEU A 90 -3.58 11.34 4.19
C LEU A 90 -3.86 11.22 5.67
N GLN A 91 -4.07 9.99 6.12
CA GLN A 91 -4.32 9.64 7.52
C GLN A 91 -3.21 8.74 8.05
N ASP A 92 -2.98 8.82 9.34
CA ASP A 92 -1.99 8.00 10.03
C ASP A 92 -2.21 6.51 9.75
N GLY A 93 -1.17 5.84 9.27
CA GLY A 93 -1.23 4.43 8.91
C GLY A 93 -1.63 4.16 7.45
N ASP A 94 -1.94 5.18 6.64
CA ASP A 94 -2.11 4.98 5.20
C ASP A 94 -0.82 4.42 4.60
N LEU A 95 -0.97 3.39 3.76
CA LEU A 95 0.11 2.88 2.94
C LEU A 95 0.16 3.67 1.65
N MET A 96 1.32 4.20 1.32
CA MET A 96 1.56 5.00 0.12
C MET A 96 2.38 4.16 -0.86
N TRP A 97 1.74 3.60 -1.88
CA TRP A 97 2.35 2.70 -2.84
C TRP A 97 2.68 3.41 -4.15
N ASN A 98 3.95 3.40 -4.54
CA ASN A 98 4.36 3.91 -5.84
C ASN A 98 3.79 3.03 -6.95
N SER A 99 2.83 3.56 -7.69
CA SER A 99 2.08 2.83 -8.71
C SER A 99 2.67 2.96 -10.11
N THR A 100 3.71 3.78 -10.28
CA THR A 100 4.37 4.03 -11.57
C THR A 100 5.87 4.23 -11.39
N GLY A 101 6.58 4.24 -12.51
CA GLY A 101 7.95 4.70 -12.62
C GLY A 101 9.01 3.61 -12.57
N LEU A 102 10.03 3.74 -13.43
CA LEU A 102 11.18 2.86 -13.45
C LEU A 102 11.96 2.93 -12.14
N GLY A 103 12.22 1.77 -11.52
CA GLY A 103 13.00 1.64 -10.30
C GLY A 103 12.32 2.17 -9.02
N THR A 104 11.07 2.67 -9.14
CA THR A 104 10.28 3.12 -7.99
C THR A 104 8.96 2.40 -7.85
N LEU A 105 8.51 1.72 -8.92
CA LEU A 105 7.31 0.90 -8.92
C LEU A 105 7.35 -0.12 -7.78
N GLY A 106 6.25 -0.28 -7.06
CA GLY A 106 6.14 -1.22 -5.95
C GLY A 106 6.70 -0.71 -4.62
N ARG A 107 7.53 0.33 -4.62
CA ARG A 107 8.04 0.92 -3.37
C ARG A 107 6.90 1.48 -2.54
N MET A 108 6.95 1.22 -1.24
CA MET A 108 5.88 1.59 -0.32
C MET A 108 6.44 2.25 0.93
N ALA A 109 5.67 3.17 1.52
CA ALA A 109 5.92 3.70 2.86
C ALA A 109 4.59 3.84 3.61
N ILE A 110 4.66 3.91 4.94
CA ILE A 110 3.51 4.19 5.81
C ILE A 110 3.52 5.67 6.16
N TYR A 111 2.42 6.37 5.90
CA TYR A 111 2.26 7.75 6.34
C TYR A 111 2.19 7.82 7.87
N LYS A 112 2.96 8.75 8.43
CA LYS A 112 3.00 9.06 9.86
C LYS A 112 2.79 10.55 10.04
N SER A 113 1.66 10.96 10.57
CA SER A 113 1.34 12.37 10.84
C SER A 113 2.38 13.01 11.76
N ALA A 114 2.92 12.27 12.73
CA ALA A 114 3.97 12.75 13.63
C ALA A 114 5.28 13.17 12.92
N LEU A 115 5.50 12.72 11.68
CA LEU A 115 6.65 13.12 10.85
C LEU A 115 6.31 14.26 9.88
N ASN A 116 5.05 14.70 9.86
CA ASN A 116 4.60 15.80 9.03
C ASN A 116 4.43 17.06 9.89
N PRO A 117 5.32 18.06 9.79
CA PRO A 117 5.20 19.29 10.55
C PRO A 117 4.15 20.26 10.00
N TYR A 118 3.48 19.88 8.92
CA TYR A 118 2.42 20.65 8.27
C TYR A 118 1.04 20.15 8.70
N GLU A 119 0.01 20.96 8.44
CA GLU A 119 -1.36 20.73 8.89
C GLU A 119 -1.97 19.43 8.33
N LEU A 120 -1.74 19.15 7.04
CA LEU A 120 -2.25 17.98 6.33
C LEU A 120 -1.31 17.60 5.17
N ALA A 121 -1.58 16.48 4.50
CA ALA A 121 -0.88 16.08 3.29
C ALA A 121 -1.83 15.38 2.31
N VAL A 122 -1.49 15.43 1.03
CA VAL A 122 -2.18 14.72 -0.05
C VAL A 122 -1.18 13.88 -0.86
N ALA A 123 -1.68 12.90 -1.61
CA ALA A 123 -0.85 12.07 -2.47
C ALA A 123 -0.84 12.57 -3.92
N ASP A 124 0.31 12.44 -4.58
CA ASP A 124 0.49 12.64 -6.01
C ASP A 124 -0.17 11.52 -6.83
N SER A 125 -0.52 11.80 -8.08
CA SER A 125 -1.15 10.86 -9.01
C SER A 125 -0.33 9.60 -9.33
N HIS A 126 0.94 9.57 -8.98
CA HIS A 126 1.82 8.40 -9.13
C HIS A 126 1.87 7.52 -7.87
N VAL A 127 1.15 7.87 -6.83
CA VAL A 127 1.06 7.15 -5.56
C VAL A 127 -0.36 6.67 -5.34
N THR A 128 -0.55 5.38 -5.10
CA THR A 128 -1.81 4.82 -4.64
C THR A 128 -1.83 4.81 -3.12
N VAL A 129 -2.86 5.40 -2.54
CA VAL A 129 -3.11 5.40 -1.09
C VAL A 129 -3.99 4.20 -0.76
N ILE A 130 -3.57 3.42 0.22
CA ILE A 130 -4.28 2.25 0.73
C ILE A 130 -4.52 2.49 2.22
N ARG A 131 -5.79 2.55 2.62
CA ARG A 131 -6.22 2.77 4.01
C ARG A 131 -6.83 1.52 4.59
N PRO A 132 -6.06 0.75 5.37
CA PRO A 132 -6.55 -0.48 5.96
C PRO A 132 -7.65 -0.26 7.00
N LEU A 133 -8.56 -1.22 7.11
CA LEU A 133 -9.51 -1.32 8.21
C LEU A 133 -8.77 -1.75 9.48
N LYS A 134 -8.35 -0.78 10.29
CA LYS A 134 -7.45 -0.97 11.46
C LYS A 134 -7.99 -1.95 12.51
N ALA A 135 -9.31 -2.21 12.52
CA ALA A 135 -9.91 -3.21 13.38
C ALA A 135 -9.52 -4.65 13.00
N TYR A 136 -9.14 -4.88 11.75
CA TYR A 136 -8.91 -6.22 11.20
C TYR A 136 -7.46 -6.44 10.74
N VAL A 137 -6.79 -5.39 10.29
CA VAL A 137 -5.45 -5.52 9.72
C VAL A 137 -4.53 -4.36 10.11
N LEU A 138 -3.29 -4.71 10.46
CA LEU A 138 -2.25 -3.74 10.79
C LEU A 138 -1.59 -3.21 9.51
N SER A 139 -1.49 -1.89 9.36
CA SER A 139 -0.74 -1.26 8.25
C SER A 139 0.68 -1.79 8.15
N GLN A 140 1.36 -2.00 9.29
CA GLN A 140 2.72 -2.50 9.31
C GLN A 140 2.81 -3.96 8.82
N TYR A 141 1.78 -4.79 9.07
CA TYR A 141 1.72 -6.15 8.55
C TYR A 141 1.59 -6.13 7.02
N LEU A 142 0.66 -5.34 6.48
CA LEU A 142 0.52 -5.18 5.03
C LEU A 142 1.79 -4.63 4.39
N TYR A 143 2.42 -3.64 5.02
CA TYR A 143 3.70 -3.11 4.55
C TYR A 143 4.75 -4.22 4.39
N TYR A 144 4.94 -5.08 5.38
CA TYR A 144 5.90 -6.16 5.30
C TYR A 144 5.54 -7.20 4.24
N TYR A 145 4.26 -7.49 4.08
CA TYR A 145 3.82 -8.40 3.02
C TYR A 145 4.13 -7.82 1.63
N PHE A 146 3.74 -6.57 1.39
CA PHE A 146 3.98 -5.92 0.11
C PHE A 146 5.46 -5.60 -0.16
N ALA A 147 6.27 -5.45 0.86
CA ALA A 147 7.72 -5.29 0.74
C ALA A 147 8.46 -6.63 0.60
N SER A 148 7.78 -7.76 0.72
CA SER A 148 8.38 -9.09 0.60
C SER A 148 8.74 -9.42 -0.84
N ASP A 149 9.68 -10.35 -1.02
CA ASP A 149 10.09 -10.85 -2.32
C ASP A 149 8.92 -11.48 -3.09
N THR A 150 8.00 -12.16 -2.40
CA THR A 150 6.77 -12.72 -2.99
C THR A 150 5.98 -11.70 -3.82
N VAL A 151 5.95 -10.45 -3.38
CA VAL A 151 5.25 -9.37 -4.11
C VAL A 151 6.20 -8.64 -5.04
N GLN A 152 7.39 -8.28 -4.56
CA GLN A 152 8.30 -7.40 -5.30
C GLN A 152 8.93 -8.08 -6.52
N SER A 153 9.20 -9.38 -6.47
CA SER A 153 9.79 -10.11 -7.62
C SER A 153 8.88 -10.16 -8.84
N VAL A 154 7.56 -10.09 -8.65
CA VAL A 154 6.56 -10.18 -9.74
C VAL A 154 5.80 -8.87 -9.98
N ILE A 155 6.17 -7.78 -9.30
CA ILE A 155 5.42 -6.52 -9.35
C ILE A 155 5.38 -5.93 -10.76
N GLU A 156 6.46 -6.09 -11.51
CA GLU A 156 6.54 -5.60 -12.88
C GLU A 156 5.64 -6.37 -13.84
N ASP A 157 5.46 -7.67 -13.63
CA ASP A 157 4.61 -8.54 -14.45
C ASP A 157 3.12 -8.22 -14.23
N LYS A 158 2.77 -7.75 -13.02
CA LYS A 158 1.41 -7.29 -12.69
C LYS A 158 1.11 -5.88 -13.18
N SER A 159 2.10 -5.17 -13.70
CA SER A 159 1.94 -3.82 -14.21
C SER A 159 1.66 -3.80 -15.71
N ALA A 160 0.84 -2.86 -16.18
CA ALA A 160 0.60 -2.61 -17.58
C ALA A 160 1.53 -1.50 -18.11
N GLY A 161 1.73 -1.46 -19.43
CA GLY A 161 2.47 -0.39 -20.09
C GLY A 161 3.79 -0.83 -20.72
N SER A 162 4.46 0.13 -21.36
CA SER A 162 5.77 -0.10 -21.99
C SER A 162 6.89 -0.23 -20.95
N THR A 163 8.05 -0.73 -21.37
CA THR A 163 9.24 -0.86 -20.50
C THR A 163 9.65 0.43 -19.79
N LYS A 164 9.24 1.58 -20.34
CA LYS A 164 9.56 2.91 -19.78
C LYS A 164 8.46 3.53 -18.92
N GLN A 165 7.23 2.98 -18.95
CA GLN A 165 6.07 3.51 -18.22
C GLN A 165 5.19 2.37 -17.72
N LYS A 166 5.73 1.57 -16.80
CA LYS A 166 4.93 0.54 -16.11
C LYS A 166 4.02 1.18 -15.07
N GLU A 167 2.79 0.70 -15.00
CA GLU A 167 1.76 1.22 -14.11
C GLU A 167 0.94 0.09 -13.49
N LEU A 168 0.81 0.13 -12.14
CA LEU A 168 -0.16 -0.67 -11.40
C LEU A 168 -1.50 0.07 -11.40
N SER A 169 -2.50 -0.49 -12.05
CA SER A 169 -3.84 0.06 -12.00
C SER A 169 -4.43 -0.07 -10.59
N THR A 170 -5.36 0.82 -10.25
CA THR A 170 -6.11 0.72 -8.98
C THR A 170 -6.86 -0.61 -8.88
N THR A 171 -7.39 -1.12 -9.99
CA THR A 171 -8.04 -2.44 -10.05
C THR A 171 -7.07 -3.56 -9.72
N THR A 172 -5.84 -3.53 -10.26
CA THR A 172 -4.80 -4.50 -9.92
C THR A 172 -4.48 -4.46 -8.44
N VAL A 173 -4.32 -3.27 -7.87
CA VAL A 173 -4.03 -3.09 -6.44
C VAL A 173 -5.16 -3.64 -5.56
N LYS A 174 -6.41 -3.33 -5.88
CA LYS A 174 -7.60 -3.81 -5.16
C LYS A 174 -7.70 -5.34 -5.15
N ASN A 175 -7.37 -5.97 -6.26
CA ASN A 175 -7.47 -7.42 -6.44
C ASN A 175 -6.26 -8.20 -5.89
N TYR A 176 -5.24 -7.53 -5.32
CA TYR A 176 -4.14 -8.25 -4.70
C TYR A 176 -4.62 -9.18 -3.60
N LEU A 177 -4.19 -10.44 -3.65
CA LEU A 177 -4.42 -11.41 -2.59
C LEU A 177 -3.43 -11.17 -1.45
N VAL A 178 -3.96 -11.11 -0.24
CA VAL A 178 -3.20 -10.90 0.99
C VAL A 178 -3.51 -12.02 1.98
N PRO A 179 -2.49 -12.69 2.56
CA PRO A 179 -2.71 -13.70 3.56
C PRO A 179 -2.97 -13.04 4.92
N ILE A 180 -4.14 -13.22 5.49
CA ILE A 180 -4.54 -12.59 6.75
C ILE A 180 -4.57 -13.61 7.90
N PRO A 181 -3.60 -13.51 8.84
CA PRO A 181 -3.65 -14.23 10.10
C PRO A 181 -4.58 -13.55 11.11
N PRO A 182 -4.99 -14.25 12.18
CA PRO A 182 -5.65 -13.62 13.32
C PRO A 182 -4.86 -12.38 13.81
N TYR A 183 -5.58 -11.34 14.22
CA TYR A 183 -5.00 -10.01 14.52
C TYR A 183 -3.80 -10.07 15.50
N ARG A 184 -3.91 -10.83 16.58
CA ARG A 184 -2.79 -11.05 17.53
C ARG A 184 -1.56 -11.69 16.87
N LYS A 185 -1.78 -12.52 15.86
CA LYS A 185 -0.68 -13.12 15.11
C LYS A 185 0.01 -12.09 14.22
N GLN A 186 -0.75 -11.17 13.61
CA GLN A 186 -0.17 -10.04 12.86
C GLN A 186 0.76 -9.22 13.76
N GLN A 187 0.33 -8.87 14.97
CA GLN A 187 1.14 -8.15 15.95
C GLN A 187 2.47 -8.87 16.23
N ARG A 188 2.40 -10.17 16.53
CA ARG A 188 3.59 -11.00 16.80
C ARG A 188 4.54 -11.08 15.59
N ILE A 189 4.00 -11.17 14.37
CA ILE A 189 4.79 -11.17 13.14
C ILE A 189 5.51 -9.82 12.99
N VAL A 190 4.80 -8.71 13.16
CA VAL A 190 5.35 -7.36 13.07
C VAL A 190 6.48 -7.15 14.09
N GLU A 191 6.28 -7.55 15.35
CA GLU A 191 7.30 -7.46 16.40
C GLU A 191 8.52 -8.32 16.08
N LYS A 192 8.31 -9.55 15.62
CA LYS A 192 9.42 -10.44 15.26
C LYS A 192 10.27 -9.87 14.12
N ILE A 193 9.62 -9.33 13.07
CA ILE A 193 10.34 -8.70 11.94
C ILE A 193 11.14 -7.49 12.44
N LYS A 194 10.55 -6.62 13.27
CA LYS A 194 11.25 -5.47 13.86
C LYS A 194 12.48 -5.89 14.63
N THR A 195 12.36 -6.92 15.48
CA THR A 195 13.48 -7.46 16.28
C THR A 195 14.60 -7.96 15.38
N VAL A 196 14.28 -8.79 14.38
CA VAL A 196 15.29 -9.33 13.45
C VAL A 196 15.96 -8.20 12.67
N THR A 197 15.19 -7.24 12.15
CA THR A 197 15.73 -6.11 11.39
C THR A 197 16.62 -5.21 12.24
N SER A 198 16.32 -5.03 13.53
CA SER A 198 17.17 -4.25 14.43
C SER A 198 18.51 -4.92 14.70
N ILE A 199 18.52 -6.25 14.87
CA ILE A 199 19.75 -7.03 15.06
C ILE A 199 20.66 -6.96 13.82
N MET A 200 20.08 -6.97 12.62
CA MET A 200 20.85 -6.92 11.37
C MET A 200 21.43 -5.54 11.05
N ARG A 201 21.00 -4.49 11.73
CA ARG A 201 21.45 -3.09 11.52
C ARG A 201 22.44 -2.61 12.59
N GLY A 202 22.60 -3.33 13.67
CA GLY A 202 23.59 -3.08 14.73
C GLY A 202 24.88 -3.80 14.46
#